data_2fd02d38ea61f56ea2ce2f17de57eb27
#
_entry.id   2fd02d38ea61f56ea2ce2f17de57eb27
#
_cell.length_a   1.000
_cell.length_b   1.000
_cell.length_c   1.000
_cell.angle_alpha   90.00
_cell.angle_beta   90.00
_cell.angle_gamma   90.00
#
_symmetry.space_group_name_H-M   'P 1'
#
loop_
_entity.id
_entity.type
_entity.pdbx_description
1 polymer ?
#
loop_
_entity_poly.entity_id
_entity_poly.type
_entity_poly.pdbx_seq_one_letter_code
_entity_poly.pdbx_strand_id
1 'polypeptide(L)'
;MKSKRSLLPFPLKALVSLALLVFLFSQIDVSGLLHALVSAHLPYVAVVLVAYLLSQLVSCLRWQVLARPLDFKLSFIKLLSFYFIGMFFNLFAPSTVGGDIGRVFYLSRSGVENKQGGATTYALISVVADRAIGLAVLVWIGAVALALFPTYSLAPIIPVVTYLIALGFLLGWLSVPLIRRLLRYTGRPSLENLCLGLDVYWSRQSVILQAVLLSLV
;
A
#
# COMPACT_ATOMS: atom_id res chain seq x y z
N MET A 1 -9.82 16.88 -27.31
CA MET A 1 -8.42 16.40 -27.14
C MET A 1 -8.40 14.91 -27.42
N LYS A 2 -7.78 14.47 -28.55
CA LYS A 2 -7.67 13.05 -28.93
C LYS A 2 -6.67 12.36 -28.00
N SER A 3 -7.15 11.37 -27.23
CA SER A 3 -6.31 10.44 -26.49
C SER A 3 -5.29 9.81 -27.43
N LYS A 4 -4.00 9.98 -27.16
CA LYS A 4 -2.93 9.22 -27.84
C LYS A 4 -3.10 7.75 -27.42
N ARG A 5 -3.76 6.97 -28.27
CA ARG A 5 -3.83 5.51 -28.15
C ARG A 5 -2.40 4.99 -28.14
N SER A 6 -2.09 4.12 -27.16
CA SER A 6 -0.82 3.42 -27.04
C SER A 6 -0.37 2.87 -28.40
N LEU A 7 0.86 3.22 -28.81
CA LEU A 7 1.43 2.95 -30.13
C LEU A 7 1.59 1.46 -30.47
N LEU A 8 1.41 0.57 -29.51
CA LEU A 8 1.48 -0.88 -29.75
C LEU A 8 0.10 -1.53 -29.67
N PRO A 9 -0.34 -2.24 -30.73
CA PRO A 9 -1.59 -2.99 -30.72
C PRO A 9 -1.54 -4.11 -29.65
N PHE A 10 -2.69 -4.40 -29.04
CA PHE A 10 -2.82 -5.41 -27.97
C PHE A 10 -2.13 -6.75 -28.28
N PRO A 11 -2.26 -7.34 -29.51
CA PRO A 11 -1.60 -8.60 -29.84
C PRO A 11 -0.06 -8.51 -29.77
N LEU A 12 0.53 -7.39 -30.15
CA LEU A 12 1.98 -7.23 -30.07
C LEU A 12 2.47 -7.18 -28.62
N LYS A 13 1.73 -6.53 -27.72
CA LYS A 13 2.04 -6.55 -26.28
C LYS A 13 1.94 -7.96 -25.69
N ALA A 14 0.91 -8.71 -26.06
CA ALA A 14 0.74 -10.10 -25.64
C ALA A 14 1.87 -10.99 -26.16
N LEU A 15 2.30 -10.80 -27.41
CA LEU A 15 3.39 -11.56 -28.02
C LEU A 15 4.73 -11.24 -27.34
N VAL A 16 5.04 -9.98 -27.07
CA VAL A 16 6.25 -9.58 -26.32
C VAL A 16 6.23 -10.16 -24.91
N SER A 17 5.09 -10.09 -24.21
CA SER A 17 4.94 -10.64 -22.86
C SER A 17 5.15 -12.17 -22.87
N LEU A 18 4.58 -12.86 -23.85
CA LEU A 18 4.74 -14.31 -24.00
C LEU A 18 6.20 -14.67 -24.31
N ALA A 19 6.85 -13.94 -25.23
CA ALA A 19 8.25 -14.16 -25.57
C ALA A 19 9.17 -13.95 -24.36
N LEU A 20 8.93 -12.91 -23.55
CA LEU A 20 9.66 -12.69 -22.29
C LEU A 20 9.43 -13.81 -21.28
N LEU A 21 8.18 -14.29 -21.15
CA LEU A 21 7.88 -15.42 -20.29
C LEU A 21 8.62 -16.70 -20.73
N VAL A 22 8.56 -17.03 -22.02
CA VAL A 22 9.28 -18.19 -22.57
C VAL A 22 10.78 -18.05 -22.35
N PHE A 23 11.34 -16.87 -22.59
CA PHE A 23 12.75 -16.58 -22.34
C PHE A 23 13.11 -16.76 -20.85
N LEU A 24 12.31 -16.23 -19.93
CA LEU A 24 12.53 -16.41 -18.48
C LEU A 24 12.46 -17.89 -18.08
N PHE A 25 11.45 -18.62 -18.55
CA PHE A 25 11.33 -20.05 -18.27
C PHE A 25 12.47 -20.88 -18.86
N SER A 26 13.04 -20.48 -20.00
CA SER A 26 14.20 -21.16 -20.59
C SER A 26 15.50 -20.95 -19.80
N GLN A 27 15.58 -19.92 -18.95
CA GLN A 27 16.73 -19.63 -18.08
C GLN A 27 16.59 -20.27 -16.68
N ILE A 28 15.40 -20.78 -16.33
CA ILE A 28 15.18 -21.40 -15.03
C ILE A 28 15.59 -22.86 -15.10
N ASP A 29 16.48 -23.26 -14.19
CA ASP A 29 16.75 -24.69 -13.94
C ASP A 29 15.56 -25.30 -13.18
N VAL A 30 14.62 -25.87 -13.94
CA VAL A 30 13.41 -26.50 -13.38
C VAL A 30 13.77 -27.67 -12.48
N SER A 31 14.85 -28.40 -12.78
CA SER A 31 15.31 -29.54 -11.98
C SER A 31 15.87 -29.08 -10.64
N GLY A 32 16.66 -28.01 -10.62
CA GLY A 32 17.16 -27.37 -9.40
C GLY A 32 16.02 -26.77 -8.56
N LEU A 33 15.01 -26.17 -9.20
CA LEU A 33 13.82 -25.66 -8.51
C LEU A 33 13.03 -26.79 -7.83
N LEU A 34 12.77 -27.88 -8.54
CA LEU A 34 12.06 -29.04 -7.98
C LEU A 34 12.85 -29.66 -6.83
N HIS A 35 14.16 -29.81 -6.99
CA HIS A 35 15.02 -30.32 -5.93
C HIS A 35 14.99 -29.41 -4.69
N ALA A 36 15.05 -28.10 -4.86
CA ALA A 36 14.95 -27.14 -3.77
C ALA A 36 13.59 -27.21 -3.06
N LEU A 37 12.50 -27.39 -3.80
CA LEU A 37 11.14 -27.55 -3.24
C LEU A 37 11.01 -28.85 -2.43
N VAL A 38 11.52 -29.97 -2.96
CA VAL A 38 11.46 -31.27 -2.28
C VAL A 38 12.38 -31.33 -1.06
N SER A 39 13.53 -30.67 -1.12
CA SER A 39 14.50 -30.58 0.00
C SER A 39 14.14 -29.50 1.02
N ALA A 40 13.09 -28.70 0.78
CA ALA A 40 12.67 -27.66 1.71
C ALA A 40 12.22 -28.26 3.05
N HIS A 41 12.77 -27.75 4.15
CA HIS A 41 12.35 -28.15 5.48
C HIS A 41 10.94 -27.65 5.77
N LEU A 42 9.96 -28.55 5.71
CA LEU A 42 8.55 -28.26 5.88
C LEU A 42 8.21 -27.41 7.13
N PRO A 43 8.84 -27.62 8.30
CA PRO A 43 8.62 -26.78 9.48
C PRO A 43 8.95 -25.30 9.24
N TYR A 44 10.05 -24.99 8.56
CA TYR A 44 10.41 -23.60 8.26
C TYR A 44 9.42 -22.97 7.27
N VAL A 45 8.99 -23.72 6.25
CA VAL A 45 7.95 -23.27 5.31
C VAL A 45 6.65 -22.96 6.06
N ALA A 46 6.24 -23.83 6.97
CA ALA A 46 5.05 -23.62 7.78
C ALA A 46 5.16 -22.37 8.66
N VAL A 47 6.30 -22.16 9.33
CA VAL A 47 6.55 -20.95 10.16
C VAL A 47 6.48 -19.68 9.31
N VAL A 48 7.12 -19.66 8.14
CA VAL A 48 7.08 -18.50 7.23
C VAL A 48 5.66 -18.22 6.76
N LEU A 49 4.90 -19.27 6.40
CA LEU A 49 3.52 -19.13 5.97
C LEU A 49 2.62 -18.56 7.08
N VAL A 50 2.77 -19.07 8.31
CA VAL A 50 2.03 -18.56 9.47
C VAL A 50 2.41 -17.10 9.75
N ALA A 51 3.70 -16.77 9.76
CA ALA A 51 4.18 -15.40 9.95
C ALA A 51 3.62 -14.45 8.86
N TYR A 52 3.61 -14.90 7.61
CA TYR A 52 3.02 -14.14 6.51
C TYR A 52 1.52 -13.91 6.72
N LEU A 53 0.75 -14.92 7.08
CA LEU A 53 -0.68 -14.77 7.35
C LEU A 53 -0.93 -13.83 8.53
N LEU A 54 -0.16 -13.93 9.60
CA LEU A 54 -0.24 -13.02 10.75
C LEU A 54 0.03 -11.57 10.33
N SER A 55 1.06 -11.34 9.49
CA SER A 55 1.36 -9.99 8.98
C SER A 55 0.21 -9.40 8.15
N GLN A 56 -0.53 -10.25 7.39
CA GLN A 56 -1.72 -9.80 6.65
C GLN A 56 -2.88 -9.43 7.60
N LEU A 57 -3.06 -10.19 8.69
CA LEU A 57 -4.07 -9.87 9.70
C LEU A 57 -3.77 -8.54 10.39
N VAL A 58 -2.50 -8.31 10.79
CA VAL A 58 -2.06 -7.05 11.39
C VAL A 58 -2.23 -5.88 10.40
N SER A 59 -1.88 -6.08 9.13
CA SER A 59 -2.08 -5.07 8.08
C SER A 59 -3.57 -4.75 7.88
N CYS A 60 -4.45 -5.74 7.95
CA CYS A 60 -5.90 -5.53 7.89
C CYS A 60 -6.42 -4.78 9.13
N LEU A 61 -5.91 -5.10 10.34
CA LEU A 61 -6.23 -4.36 11.58
C LEU A 61 -5.81 -2.89 11.47
N ARG A 62 -4.60 -2.62 10.96
CA ARG A 62 -4.13 -1.26 10.73
C ARG A 62 -5.06 -0.51 9.78
N TRP A 63 -5.45 -1.13 8.68
CA TRP A 63 -6.40 -0.52 7.75
C TRP A 63 -7.77 -0.27 8.41
N GLN A 64 -8.26 -1.18 9.26
CA GLN A 64 -9.50 -0.98 10.01
C GLN A 64 -9.41 0.24 10.93
N VAL A 65 -8.30 0.41 11.64
CA VAL A 65 -8.05 1.59 12.51
C VAL A 65 -8.11 2.89 11.69
N LEU A 66 -7.59 2.89 10.47
CA LEU A 66 -7.59 4.05 9.58
C LEU A 66 -8.95 4.29 8.90
N ALA A 67 -9.72 3.25 8.62
CA ALA A 67 -11.03 3.36 7.98
C ALA A 67 -12.14 3.84 8.93
N ARG A 68 -12.07 3.45 10.21
CA ARG A 68 -13.09 3.78 11.22
C ARG A 68 -13.35 5.28 11.41
N PRO A 69 -12.34 6.16 11.52
CA PRO A 69 -12.54 7.61 11.65
C PRO A 69 -13.21 8.25 10.45
N LEU A 70 -13.15 7.60 9.29
CA LEU A 70 -13.80 8.00 8.04
C LEU A 70 -15.22 7.43 7.90
N ASP A 71 -15.82 6.97 9.01
CA ASP A 71 -17.17 6.38 9.14
C ASP A 71 -17.36 5.00 8.47
N PHE A 72 -16.30 4.30 8.10
CA PHE A 72 -16.40 2.92 7.66
C PHE A 72 -16.42 1.97 8.87
N LYS A 73 -17.60 1.79 9.48
CA LYS A 73 -17.83 0.96 10.68
C LYS A 73 -18.09 -0.50 10.28
N LEU A 74 -17.19 -1.11 9.54
CA LEU A 74 -17.31 -2.50 9.13
C LEU A 74 -16.69 -3.46 10.15
N SER A 75 -17.21 -4.69 10.18
CA SER A 75 -16.60 -5.77 10.95
C SER A 75 -15.23 -6.12 10.39
N PHE A 76 -14.33 -6.61 11.25
CA PHE A 76 -13.00 -7.02 10.85
C PHE A 76 -13.03 -8.09 9.74
N ILE A 77 -13.91 -9.08 9.84
CA ILE A 77 -14.06 -10.16 8.85
C ILE A 77 -14.42 -9.61 7.47
N LYS A 78 -15.31 -8.61 7.41
CA LYS A 78 -15.70 -7.98 6.13
C LYS A 78 -14.54 -7.21 5.50
N LEU A 79 -13.77 -6.46 6.29
CA LEU A 79 -12.58 -5.77 5.82
C LEU A 79 -11.48 -6.76 5.41
N LEU A 80 -11.31 -7.85 6.15
CA LEU A 80 -10.38 -8.91 5.82
C LEU A 80 -10.72 -9.57 4.47
N SER A 81 -12.02 -9.80 4.20
CA SER A 81 -12.46 -10.29 2.89
C SER A 81 -12.08 -9.32 1.76
N PHE A 82 -12.28 -8.01 1.94
CA PHE A 82 -11.87 -7.01 0.95
C PHE A 82 -10.36 -6.96 0.77
N TYR A 83 -9.62 -7.17 1.86
CA TYR A 83 -8.17 -7.23 1.84
C TYR A 83 -7.66 -8.40 1.00
N PHE A 84 -8.19 -9.62 1.23
CA PHE A 84 -7.84 -10.81 0.44
C PHE A 84 -8.28 -10.72 -1.01
N ILE A 85 -9.46 -10.16 -1.29
CA ILE A 85 -9.88 -9.87 -2.66
C ILE A 85 -8.88 -8.91 -3.34
N GLY A 86 -8.44 -7.87 -2.64
CA GLY A 86 -7.41 -6.98 -3.14
C GLY A 86 -6.09 -7.70 -3.43
N MET A 87 -5.64 -8.59 -2.54
CA MET A 87 -4.45 -9.42 -2.77
C MET A 87 -4.59 -10.31 -4.00
N PHE A 88 -5.76 -10.93 -4.19
CA PHE A 88 -6.05 -11.72 -5.38
C PHE A 88 -5.93 -10.89 -6.66
N PHE A 89 -6.50 -9.69 -6.69
CA PHE A 89 -6.37 -8.80 -7.85
C PHE A 89 -4.93 -8.37 -8.11
N ASN A 90 -4.08 -8.26 -7.10
CA ASN A 90 -2.65 -7.96 -7.27
C ASN A 90 -1.89 -9.07 -8.03
N LEU A 91 -2.37 -10.32 -8.01
CA LEU A 91 -1.74 -11.42 -8.76
C LEU A 91 -1.94 -11.28 -10.28
N PHE A 92 -3.05 -10.66 -10.71
CA PHE A 92 -3.41 -10.55 -12.12
C PHE A 92 -3.17 -9.14 -12.68
N ALA A 93 -3.15 -8.14 -11.84
CA ALA A 93 -2.88 -6.76 -12.27
C ALA A 93 -1.38 -6.54 -12.45
N PRO A 94 -0.95 -5.81 -13.50
CA PRO A 94 0.46 -5.54 -13.76
C PRO A 94 1.11 -4.59 -12.73
N SER A 95 0.42 -4.32 -11.62
CA SER A 95 0.86 -3.42 -10.54
C SER A 95 0.11 -3.72 -9.25
N THR A 96 0.71 -3.44 -8.10
CA THR A 96 0.07 -3.48 -6.77
C THR A 96 -1.16 -2.56 -6.65
N VAL A 97 -1.33 -1.65 -7.60
CA VAL A 97 -2.47 -0.71 -7.67
C VAL A 97 -3.80 -1.43 -7.90
N GLY A 98 -3.80 -2.59 -8.61
CA GLY A 98 -5.04 -3.34 -8.89
C GLY A 98 -5.79 -3.77 -7.64
N GLY A 99 -5.08 -4.27 -6.64
CA GLY A 99 -5.67 -4.65 -5.37
C GLY A 99 -6.15 -3.46 -4.54
N ASP A 100 -5.43 -2.35 -4.59
CA ASP A 100 -5.85 -1.13 -3.88
C ASP A 100 -7.12 -0.52 -4.51
N ILE A 101 -7.25 -0.57 -5.84
CA ILE A 101 -8.51 -0.20 -6.53
C ILE A 101 -9.65 -1.12 -6.09
N GLY A 102 -9.42 -2.43 -5.98
CA GLY A 102 -10.39 -3.37 -5.46
C GLY A 102 -10.82 -3.03 -4.03
N ARG A 103 -9.87 -2.75 -3.13
CA ARG A 103 -10.16 -2.33 -1.75
C ARG A 103 -11.01 -1.06 -1.70
N VAL A 104 -10.65 -0.04 -2.49
CA VAL A 104 -11.42 1.21 -2.59
C VAL A 104 -12.83 0.96 -3.11
N PHE A 105 -12.97 0.14 -4.15
CA PHE A 105 -14.26 -0.17 -4.76
C PHE A 105 -15.21 -0.87 -3.79
N TYR A 106 -14.75 -1.93 -3.11
CA TYR A 106 -15.58 -2.67 -2.15
C TYR A 106 -15.89 -1.83 -0.92
N LEU A 107 -14.92 -1.07 -0.40
CA LEU A 107 -15.12 -0.21 0.76
C LEU A 107 -16.13 0.90 0.47
N SER A 108 -16.03 1.57 -0.68
CA SER A 108 -16.93 2.67 -1.06
C SER A 108 -18.39 2.24 -1.22
N ARG A 109 -18.63 0.97 -1.56
CA ARG A 109 -19.97 0.38 -1.73
C ARG A 109 -20.55 -0.23 -0.47
N SER A 110 -19.77 -0.39 0.59
CA SER A 110 -20.17 -1.16 1.77
C SER A 110 -20.87 -0.38 2.88
N GLY A 111 -21.55 0.74 2.53
CA GLY A 111 -22.53 1.32 3.44
C GLY A 111 -22.09 2.56 4.21
N VAL A 112 -21.81 3.62 3.49
CA VAL A 112 -21.93 4.97 4.04
C VAL A 112 -23.17 5.59 3.41
N GLU A 113 -24.35 5.29 3.96
CA GLU A 113 -25.66 5.73 3.45
C GLU A 113 -25.81 7.26 3.36
N ASN A 114 -24.98 8.04 4.05
CA ASN A 114 -25.12 9.50 4.16
C ASN A 114 -24.06 10.33 3.42
N LYS A 115 -23.13 9.72 2.65
CA LYS A 115 -22.11 10.50 1.93
C LYS A 115 -22.31 10.41 0.41
N GLN A 116 -23.37 11.02 -0.09
CA GLN A 116 -23.59 11.19 -1.53
C GLN A 116 -22.34 11.88 -2.15
N GLY A 117 -21.59 11.11 -2.96
CA GLY A 117 -20.44 11.59 -3.72
C GLY A 117 -19.07 11.53 -3.04
N GLY A 118 -18.97 11.33 -1.72
CA GLY A 118 -17.70 11.33 -0.99
C GLY A 118 -17.14 9.96 -0.61
N ALA A 119 -17.94 8.89 -0.64
CA ALA A 119 -17.55 7.57 -0.15
C ALA A 119 -16.30 7.00 -0.84
N THR A 120 -16.20 7.16 -2.17
CA THR A 120 -15.03 6.72 -2.94
C THR A 120 -13.77 7.49 -2.55
N THR A 121 -13.88 8.81 -2.34
CA THR A 121 -12.75 9.65 -1.91
C THR A 121 -12.26 9.25 -0.52
N TYR A 122 -13.17 9.04 0.44
CA TYR A 122 -12.79 8.59 1.79
C TYR A 122 -12.22 7.17 1.80
N ALA A 123 -12.76 6.25 0.97
CA ALA A 123 -12.20 4.93 0.80
C ALA A 123 -10.78 5.00 0.23
N LEU A 124 -10.55 5.83 -0.80
CA LEU A 124 -9.22 6.09 -1.37
C LEU A 124 -8.26 6.65 -0.32
N ILE A 125 -8.68 7.66 0.45
CA ILE A 125 -7.87 8.25 1.51
C ILE A 125 -7.45 7.19 2.54
N SER A 126 -8.35 6.28 2.94
CA SER A 126 -8.03 5.21 3.90
C SER A 126 -6.97 4.24 3.37
N VAL A 127 -7.07 3.86 2.10
CA VAL A 127 -6.11 2.93 1.45
C VAL A 127 -4.76 3.61 1.23
N VAL A 128 -4.76 4.88 0.78
CA VAL A 128 -3.52 5.65 0.59
C VAL A 128 -2.83 5.91 1.94
N ALA A 129 -3.58 6.24 2.99
CA ALA A 129 -3.04 6.41 4.33
C ALA A 129 -2.41 5.11 4.87
N ASP A 130 -3.07 3.96 4.66
CA ASP A 130 -2.54 2.65 5.03
C ASP A 130 -1.19 2.36 4.35
N ARG A 131 -1.08 2.65 3.05
CA ARG A 131 0.17 2.50 2.29
C ARG A 131 1.24 3.49 2.74
N ALA A 132 0.88 4.76 2.90
CA ALA A 132 1.81 5.81 3.29
C ALA A 132 2.43 5.54 4.67
N ILE A 133 1.61 5.14 5.66
CA ILE A 133 2.10 4.82 7.00
C ILE A 133 3.00 3.58 6.97
N GLY A 134 2.62 2.51 6.25
CA GLY A 134 3.45 1.32 6.13
C GLY A 134 4.83 1.63 5.52
N LEU A 135 4.85 2.41 4.42
CA LEU A 135 6.09 2.85 3.79
C LEU A 135 6.92 3.79 4.69
N ALA A 136 6.27 4.73 5.37
CA ALA A 136 6.95 5.65 6.26
C ALA A 136 7.66 4.89 7.40
N VAL A 137 6.98 3.94 8.04
CA VAL A 137 7.56 3.13 9.12
C VAL A 137 8.73 2.31 8.60
N LEU A 138 8.59 1.64 7.44
CA LEU A 138 9.66 0.87 6.82
C LEU A 138 10.91 1.73 6.55
N VAL A 139 10.72 2.92 5.97
CA VAL A 139 11.82 3.85 5.68
C VAL A 139 12.46 4.37 6.97
N TRP A 140 11.67 4.66 8.01
CA TRP A 140 12.21 5.10 9.30
C TRP A 140 12.99 4.00 10.02
N ILE A 141 12.52 2.75 9.97
CA ILE A 141 13.29 1.60 10.49
C ILE A 141 14.61 1.49 9.75
N GLY A 142 14.60 1.59 8.41
CA GLY A 142 15.82 1.57 7.60
C GLY A 142 16.79 2.72 7.94
N ALA A 143 16.26 3.95 8.10
CA ALA A 143 17.06 5.10 8.48
C ALA A 143 17.71 4.95 9.87
N VAL A 144 16.95 4.45 10.85
CA VAL A 144 17.47 4.17 12.20
C VAL A 144 18.52 3.05 12.16
N ALA A 145 18.27 1.98 11.42
CA ALA A 145 19.22 0.88 11.26
C ALA A 145 20.54 1.36 10.65
N LEU A 146 20.49 2.18 9.61
CA LEU A 146 21.68 2.79 8.99
C LEU A 146 22.44 3.72 9.94
N ALA A 147 21.74 4.43 10.83
CA ALA A 147 22.37 5.29 11.82
C ALA A 147 23.06 4.50 12.94
N LEU A 148 22.46 3.39 13.38
CA LEU A 148 22.97 2.55 14.44
C LEU A 148 24.11 1.63 14.00
N PHE A 149 24.10 1.21 12.73
CA PHE A 149 25.06 0.26 12.16
C PHE A 149 25.80 0.85 10.94
N PRO A 150 26.64 1.87 11.13
CA PRO A 150 27.35 2.54 10.02
C PRO A 150 28.45 1.68 9.38
N THR A 151 28.75 0.51 9.95
CA THR A 151 29.84 -0.39 9.50
C THR A 151 29.49 -1.17 8.23
N TYR A 152 28.26 -1.14 7.75
CA TYR A 152 27.92 -1.78 6.48
C TYR A 152 28.51 -0.97 5.30
N SER A 153 29.34 -1.64 4.48
CA SER A 153 29.91 -1.08 3.25
C SER A 153 28.86 -0.96 2.13
N LEU A 154 27.82 -0.13 2.37
CA LEU A 154 26.81 0.16 1.37
C LEU A 154 27.28 1.29 0.44
N ALA A 155 26.84 1.26 -0.81
CA ALA A 155 27.06 2.37 -1.71
C ALA A 155 26.52 3.68 -1.08
N PRO A 156 27.30 4.79 -1.10
CA PRO A 156 26.95 6.04 -0.38
C PRO A 156 25.58 6.60 -0.73
N ILE A 157 25.09 6.27 -1.94
CA ILE A 157 23.77 6.72 -2.40
C ILE A 157 22.63 6.14 -1.58
N ILE A 158 22.76 4.91 -1.02
CA ILE A 158 21.69 4.21 -0.30
C ILE A 158 21.28 4.96 0.97
N PRO A 159 22.21 5.27 1.91
CA PRO A 159 21.85 6.04 3.11
C PRO A 159 21.35 7.43 2.77
N VAL A 160 21.93 8.12 1.80
CA VAL A 160 21.47 9.46 1.37
C VAL A 160 20.03 9.41 0.90
N VAL A 161 19.68 8.50 0.01
CA VAL A 161 18.31 8.35 -0.50
C VAL A 161 17.35 7.97 0.63
N THR A 162 17.74 7.06 1.53
CA THR A 162 16.90 6.64 2.66
C THR A 162 16.58 7.83 3.57
N TYR A 163 17.58 8.63 3.96
CA TYR A 163 17.37 9.81 4.80
C TYR A 163 16.54 10.91 4.10
N LEU A 164 16.74 11.12 2.80
CA LEU A 164 15.93 12.06 2.03
C LEU A 164 14.45 11.65 1.98
N ILE A 165 14.17 10.36 1.77
CA ILE A 165 12.80 9.85 1.77
C ILE A 165 12.20 9.95 3.19
N ALA A 166 12.95 9.58 4.24
CA ALA A 166 12.50 9.69 5.62
C ALA A 166 12.14 11.15 5.98
N LEU A 167 13.00 12.10 5.59
CA LEU A 167 12.72 13.53 5.74
C LEU A 167 11.50 13.96 4.93
N GLY A 168 11.34 13.43 3.71
CA GLY A 168 10.17 13.70 2.86
C GLY A 168 8.85 13.29 3.52
N PHE A 169 8.79 12.14 4.18
CA PHE A 169 7.61 11.71 4.95
C PHE A 169 7.35 12.65 6.14
N LEU A 170 8.39 13.06 6.86
CA LEU A 170 8.25 14.00 7.98
C LEU A 170 7.73 15.36 7.51
N LEU A 171 8.35 15.93 6.49
CA LEU A 171 7.94 17.22 5.91
C LEU A 171 6.54 17.13 5.29
N GLY A 172 6.21 16.00 4.64
CA GLY A 172 4.87 15.72 4.11
C GLY A 172 3.81 15.76 5.22
N TRP A 173 4.09 15.12 6.34
CA TRP A 173 3.19 15.18 7.50
C TRP A 173 3.07 16.58 8.08
N LEU A 174 4.19 17.27 8.30
CA LEU A 174 4.20 18.64 8.83
C LEU A 174 3.54 19.66 7.89
N SER A 175 3.54 19.39 6.59
CA SER A 175 2.90 20.26 5.58
C SER A 175 1.38 20.09 5.47
N VAL A 176 0.79 19.06 6.11
CA VAL A 176 -0.67 18.82 6.06
C VAL A 176 -1.51 20.05 6.39
N PRO A 177 -1.25 20.84 7.47
CA PRO A 177 -2.04 22.03 7.76
C PRO A 177 -1.93 23.12 6.67
N LEU A 178 -0.75 23.25 6.04
CA LEU A 178 -0.54 24.18 4.94
C LEU A 178 -1.29 23.73 3.67
N ILE A 179 -1.18 22.46 3.33
CA ILE A 179 -1.88 21.85 2.19
C ILE A 179 -3.39 22.02 2.35
N ARG A 180 -3.93 21.76 3.53
CA ARG A 180 -5.36 21.97 3.86
C ARG A 180 -5.79 23.41 3.63
N ARG A 181 -4.97 24.38 4.09
CA ARG A 181 -5.25 25.80 3.90
C ARG A 181 -5.30 26.16 2.41
N LEU A 182 -4.34 25.68 1.62
CA LEU A 182 -4.28 25.92 0.17
C LEU A 182 -5.46 25.29 -0.57
N LEU A 183 -5.81 24.04 -0.24
CA LEU A 183 -6.91 23.32 -0.88
C LEU A 183 -8.27 23.97 -0.64
N ARG A 184 -8.51 24.56 0.55
CA ARG A 184 -9.74 25.29 0.86
C ARG A 184 -9.95 26.53 -0.03
N TYR A 185 -8.88 27.17 -0.48
CA TYR A 185 -8.98 28.33 -1.40
C TYR A 185 -9.41 27.93 -2.82
N THR A 186 -9.32 26.67 -3.19
CA THR A 186 -9.56 26.23 -4.57
C THR A 186 -11.06 26.03 -4.90
N GLY A 187 -11.94 25.91 -3.89
CA GLY A 187 -13.41 25.83 -4.05
C GLY A 187 -13.94 24.63 -4.84
N ARG A 188 -13.11 23.59 -5.07
CA ARG A 188 -13.51 22.39 -5.82
C ARG A 188 -14.06 21.33 -4.87
N PRO A 189 -15.31 20.80 -5.09
CA PRO A 189 -15.94 19.83 -4.17
C PRO A 189 -15.11 18.55 -3.94
N SER A 190 -14.41 18.06 -4.97
CA SER A 190 -13.53 16.89 -4.84
C SER A 190 -12.35 17.13 -3.91
N LEU A 191 -11.80 18.35 -3.88
CA LEU A 191 -10.70 18.74 -3.02
C LEU A 191 -11.16 18.99 -1.59
N GLU A 192 -12.40 19.45 -1.41
CA GLU A 192 -13.00 19.63 -0.10
C GLU A 192 -13.12 18.30 0.65
N ASN A 193 -13.57 17.23 -0.01
CA ASN A 193 -13.61 15.88 0.58
C ASN A 193 -12.21 15.36 0.97
N LEU A 194 -11.18 15.68 0.19
CA LEU A 194 -9.79 15.37 0.54
C LEU A 194 -9.34 16.12 1.79
N CYS A 195 -9.65 17.43 1.88
CA CYS A 195 -9.36 18.24 3.05
C CYS A 195 -10.02 17.67 4.31
N LEU A 196 -11.31 17.33 4.22
CA LEU A 196 -12.07 16.77 5.34
C LEU A 196 -11.46 15.44 5.81
N GLY A 197 -11.06 14.56 4.88
CA GLY A 197 -10.40 13.30 5.23
C GLY A 197 -9.03 13.50 5.91
N LEU A 198 -8.24 14.47 5.45
CA LEU A 198 -6.96 14.82 6.07
C LEU A 198 -7.17 15.47 7.45
N ASP A 199 -8.24 16.27 7.62
CA ASP A 199 -8.63 16.86 8.90
C ASP A 199 -8.94 15.80 9.95
N VAL A 200 -9.61 14.72 9.57
CA VAL A 200 -9.93 13.60 10.46
C VAL A 200 -8.66 12.97 11.03
N TYR A 201 -7.65 12.72 10.20
CA TYR A 201 -6.39 12.14 10.68
C TYR A 201 -5.54 13.12 11.47
N TRP A 202 -5.50 14.40 11.05
CA TRP A 202 -4.76 15.42 11.78
C TRP A 202 -5.33 15.68 13.17
N SER A 203 -6.66 15.68 13.32
CA SER A 203 -7.32 15.89 14.61
C SER A 203 -7.26 14.66 15.52
N ARG A 204 -7.07 13.46 14.97
CA ARG A 204 -7.03 12.19 15.69
C ARG A 204 -5.65 11.53 15.61
N GLN A 205 -4.64 12.21 16.14
CA GLN A 205 -3.25 11.69 16.11
C GLN A 205 -3.10 10.32 16.79
N SER A 206 -3.97 9.97 17.75
CA SER A 206 -4.02 8.65 18.36
C SER A 206 -4.25 7.52 17.36
N VAL A 207 -5.03 7.77 16.30
CA VAL A 207 -5.28 6.80 15.21
C VAL A 207 -4.00 6.57 14.41
N ILE A 208 -3.27 7.63 14.10
CA ILE A 208 -2.00 7.53 13.39
C ILE A 208 -0.97 6.79 14.25
N LEU A 209 -0.88 7.11 15.54
CA LEU A 209 0.01 6.41 16.47
C LEU A 209 -0.30 4.91 16.53
N GLN A 210 -1.58 4.53 16.66
CA GLN A 210 -2.00 3.13 16.63
C GLN A 210 -1.61 2.44 15.32
N ALA A 211 -1.80 3.11 14.17
CA ALA A 211 -1.43 2.58 12.88
C ALA A 211 0.10 2.41 12.73
N VAL A 212 0.89 3.34 13.27
CA VAL A 212 2.36 3.24 13.32
C VAL A 212 2.78 2.07 14.20
N LEU A 213 2.22 1.93 15.41
CA LEU A 213 2.52 0.80 16.31
C LEU A 213 2.19 -0.55 15.67
N LEU A 214 1.03 -0.66 14.98
CA LEU A 214 0.68 -1.86 14.23
C LEU A 214 1.60 -2.12 13.01
N SER A 215 2.34 -1.13 12.56
CA SER A 215 3.31 -1.29 11.46
C SER A 215 4.70 -1.74 11.94
N LEU A 216 4.96 -1.71 13.25
CA LEU A 216 6.22 -2.16 13.87
C LEU A 216 6.19 -3.67 14.20
N VAL A 217 5.03 -4.29 14.14
CA VAL A 217 4.80 -5.73 14.36
C VAL A 217 4.88 -6.48 13.03
#